data_bcc14859eab4ff9568672311cb1798d0
#
_entry.id   bcc14859eab4ff9568672311cb1798d0
#
_cell.length_a   1.000
_cell.length_b   1.000
_cell.length_c   1.000
_cell.angle_alpha   90.00
_cell.angle_beta   90.00
_cell.angle_gamma   90.00
#
_symmetry.space_group_name_H-M   'P 1'
#
loop_
_entity.id
_entity.type
_entity.pdbx_description
1 polymer ?
#
loop_
_entity_poly.entity_id
_entity_poly.type
_entity_poly.pdbx_seq_one_letter_code
_entity_poly.pdbx_strand_id
1 'polypeptide(L)'
;MSVNSWIKALVDAIRAAVVRRQTNADRPTTTEADDRAYVQNLYRVVLQREPAETEIAHWVAILRRGGSDREVFNRILTSGEYKARNKILPGHPIGHYYSPIVDPDEARKYARIDYGISPEKILGVRISLSEMQEVWGRLSAFVKSSDFPMNKESRCRYYAINEIFPIGDAAILRAMILLNKPHRIIEIGSGFSSACMLDTLDEAQMADTRLTFIEPDPQRLRELLRRSDAKRCTLIEKPVQAVDPRIFEELQQNDILFIDSTHVMKTGSDVNFELFQALPRLRQGVLIHFHDIQYPFEYPNEWVYNRKYSWNEIYGLRAFLMYNSDFAIEFFNSLFIGRHRDLIEKTYAPILKNPGASIWIRKLRQ
;
A
#
# COMPACT_ATOMS: atom_id res chain seq x y z
N MET A 1 -15.10 -16.09 12.50
CA MET A 1 -15.48 -14.77 11.91
C MET A 1 -14.26 -14.23 11.21
N SER A 2 -14.36 -13.82 9.94
CA SER A 2 -13.24 -13.25 9.21
C SER A 2 -12.84 -11.89 9.81
N VAL A 3 -11.55 -11.52 9.69
CA VAL A 3 -11.00 -10.23 10.16
C VAL A 3 -11.84 -9.06 9.63
N ASN A 4 -12.33 -9.14 8.39
CA ASN A 4 -13.19 -8.13 7.76
C ASN A 4 -14.57 -7.97 8.43
N SER A 5 -15.16 -9.05 8.98
CA SER A 5 -16.45 -8.96 9.71
C SER A 5 -16.26 -8.31 11.08
N TRP A 6 -15.09 -8.50 11.68
CA TRP A 6 -14.73 -7.90 12.96
C TRP A 6 -14.44 -6.41 12.84
N ILE A 7 -13.66 -6.00 11.83
CA ILE A 7 -13.39 -4.57 11.53
C ILE A 7 -14.69 -3.84 11.21
N LYS A 8 -15.58 -4.44 10.46
CA LYS A 8 -16.89 -3.86 10.14
C LYS A 8 -17.74 -3.67 11.41
N ALA A 9 -17.80 -4.67 12.28
CA ALA A 9 -18.55 -4.58 13.54
C ALA A 9 -17.94 -3.53 14.50
N LEU A 10 -16.60 -3.40 14.54
CA LEU A 10 -15.91 -2.39 15.32
C LEU A 10 -16.18 -0.98 14.77
N VAL A 11 -16.12 -0.81 13.45
CA VAL A 11 -16.43 0.46 12.76
C VAL A 11 -17.89 0.85 12.95
N ASP A 12 -18.82 -0.09 12.89
CA ASP A 12 -20.25 0.15 13.08
C ASP A 12 -20.57 0.48 14.56
N ALA A 13 -19.89 -0.16 15.52
CA ALA A 13 -19.99 0.18 16.95
C ALA A 13 -19.38 1.57 17.24
N ILE A 14 -18.24 1.91 16.65
CA ILE A 14 -17.64 3.24 16.73
C ILE A 14 -18.53 4.28 16.04
N ARG A 15 -19.10 4.00 14.87
CA ARG A 15 -20.05 4.88 14.19
C ARG A 15 -21.32 5.10 15.02
N ALA A 16 -21.90 4.06 15.62
CA ALA A 16 -23.04 4.21 16.51
C ALA A 16 -22.72 5.07 17.73
N ALA A 17 -21.52 4.97 18.29
CA ALA A 17 -21.05 5.81 19.39
C ALA A 17 -20.74 7.27 18.94
N VAL A 18 -20.29 7.47 17.69
CA VAL A 18 -19.94 8.79 17.13
C VAL A 18 -21.17 9.53 16.60
N VAL A 19 -22.14 8.84 15.99
CA VAL A 19 -23.40 9.46 15.49
C VAL A 19 -24.23 10.05 16.62
N ARG A 20 -24.19 9.47 17.84
CA ARG A 20 -24.78 10.07 19.04
C ARG A 20 -24.09 11.36 19.52
N ARG A 21 -22.97 11.79 18.90
CA ARG A 21 -22.10 12.88 19.35
C ARG A 21 -22.13 14.17 18.55
N GLN A 22 -22.81 14.25 17.46
CA GLN A 22 -22.83 15.51 16.67
C GLN A 22 -23.76 16.60 17.21
N THR A 23 -24.39 16.38 18.37
CA THR A 23 -25.23 17.40 19.01
C THR A 23 -24.82 17.61 20.48
N ASN A 24 -23.89 18.51 20.71
CA ASN A 24 -23.42 18.91 22.04
C ASN A 24 -24.35 19.95 22.71
N ALA A 25 -25.63 19.97 22.42
CA ALA A 25 -26.56 20.91 23.06
C ALA A 25 -27.77 20.25 23.76
N ASP A 26 -28.20 19.05 23.36
CA ASP A 26 -29.30 18.38 24.03
C ASP A 26 -29.04 16.88 24.08
N ARG A 27 -28.72 16.36 25.27
CA ARG A 27 -28.74 14.90 25.53
C ARG A 27 -30.18 14.42 25.32
N PRO A 28 -30.48 13.59 24.29
CA PRO A 28 -31.72 12.83 24.36
C PRO A 28 -31.60 11.96 25.61
N THR A 29 -32.64 11.92 26.43
CA THR A 29 -32.75 11.07 27.62
C THR A 29 -32.64 9.60 27.17
N THR A 30 -31.40 9.06 27.15
CA THR A 30 -31.19 7.63 26.93
C THR A 30 -31.87 6.89 28.07
N THR A 31 -32.60 5.83 27.73
CA THR A 31 -33.20 4.96 28.75
C THR A 31 -32.11 4.08 29.38
N GLU A 32 -32.36 3.54 30.56
CA GLU A 32 -31.43 2.56 31.17
C GLU A 32 -31.24 1.34 30.25
N ALA A 33 -32.28 0.96 29.51
CA ALA A 33 -32.21 -0.13 28.53
C ALA A 33 -31.20 0.19 27.40
N ASP A 34 -31.14 1.46 26.94
CA ASP A 34 -30.17 1.89 25.91
C ASP A 34 -28.72 1.84 26.42
N ASP A 35 -28.51 2.26 27.68
CA ASP A 35 -27.19 2.22 28.32
C ASP A 35 -26.72 0.78 28.53
N ARG A 36 -27.62 -0.13 28.92
CA ARG A 36 -27.36 -1.56 29.03
C ARG A 36 -26.98 -2.19 27.69
N ALA A 37 -27.78 -1.91 26.65
CA ALA A 37 -27.49 -2.38 25.31
C ALA A 37 -26.14 -1.88 24.78
N TYR A 38 -25.80 -0.62 25.07
CA TYR A 38 -24.50 -0.05 24.73
C TYR A 38 -23.35 -0.81 25.40
N VAL A 39 -23.42 -1.03 26.72
CA VAL A 39 -22.39 -1.77 27.47
C VAL A 39 -22.26 -3.21 26.95
N GLN A 40 -23.37 -3.90 26.72
CA GLN A 40 -23.36 -5.26 26.17
C GLN A 40 -22.68 -5.31 24.81
N ASN A 41 -22.98 -4.37 23.91
CA ASN A 41 -22.33 -4.28 22.60
C ASN A 41 -20.84 -3.99 22.71
N LEU A 42 -20.41 -3.15 23.64
CA LEU A 42 -18.99 -2.91 23.88
C LEU A 42 -18.25 -4.18 24.30
N TYR A 43 -18.81 -4.95 25.22
CA TYR A 43 -18.21 -6.21 25.69
C TYR A 43 -18.14 -7.24 24.57
N ARG A 44 -19.21 -7.39 23.75
CA ARG A 44 -19.22 -8.30 22.59
C ARG A 44 -18.18 -7.92 21.55
N VAL A 45 -18.07 -6.63 21.24
CA VAL A 45 -17.17 -6.15 20.17
C VAL A 45 -15.74 -6.04 20.68
N VAL A 46 -15.53 -5.45 21.86
CA VAL A 46 -14.19 -5.13 22.37
C VAL A 46 -13.55 -6.30 23.10
N LEU A 47 -14.30 -6.97 23.96
CA LEU A 47 -13.82 -8.08 24.79
C LEU A 47 -14.22 -9.46 24.25
N GLN A 48 -15.01 -9.53 23.17
CA GLN A 48 -15.46 -10.76 22.52
C GLN A 48 -16.12 -11.77 23.49
N ARG A 49 -16.88 -11.24 24.45
CA ARG A 49 -17.70 -12.01 25.41
C ARG A 49 -18.94 -11.24 25.83
N GLU A 50 -19.86 -11.94 26.47
CA GLU A 50 -20.97 -11.32 27.19
C GLU A 50 -20.47 -10.74 28.52
N PRO A 51 -20.95 -9.56 28.94
CA PRO A 51 -20.67 -9.03 30.27
C PRO A 51 -21.53 -9.74 31.33
N ALA A 52 -20.98 -9.86 32.53
CA ALA A 52 -21.77 -10.25 33.70
C ALA A 52 -22.72 -9.11 34.10
N GLU A 53 -23.82 -9.44 34.78
CA GLU A 53 -24.81 -8.45 35.22
C GLU A 53 -24.18 -7.36 36.13
N THR A 54 -23.23 -7.74 36.96
CA THR A 54 -22.48 -6.81 37.83
C THR A 54 -21.63 -5.83 37.03
N GLU A 55 -21.07 -6.26 35.90
CA GLU A 55 -20.29 -5.41 34.99
C GLU A 55 -21.20 -4.42 34.28
N ILE A 56 -22.36 -4.89 33.78
CA ILE A 56 -23.37 -4.01 33.17
C ILE A 56 -23.79 -2.93 34.16
N ALA A 57 -24.20 -3.34 35.37
CA ALA A 57 -24.65 -2.42 36.42
C ALA A 57 -23.58 -1.38 36.77
N HIS A 58 -22.31 -1.79 36.83
CA HIS A 58 -21.18 -0.88 37.10
C HIS A 58 -21.07 0.23 36.03
N TRP A 59 -21.06 -0.14 34.77
CA TRP A 59 -20.89 0.83 33.69
C TRP A 59 -22.13 1.70 33.45
N VAL A 60 -23.32 1.13 33.60
CA VAL A 60 -24.57 1.88 33.53
C VAL A 60 -24.61 2.93 34.66
N ALA A 61 -24.17 2.59 35.87
CA ALA A 61 -24.10 3.54 36.97
C ALA A 61 -23.14 4.73 36.64
N ILE A 62 -22.02 4.49 35.95
CA ILE A 62 -21.11 5.55 35.50
C ILE A 62 -21.80 6.46 34.50
N LEU A 63 -22.47 5.88 33.48
CA LEU A 63 -23.20 6.63 32.46
C LEU A 63 -24.30 7.50 33.09
N ARG A 64 -25.06 6.95 34.06
CA ARG A 64 -26.14 7.65 34.78
C ARG A 64 -25.66 8.77 35.69
N ARG A 65 -24.43 8.70 36.19
CA ARG A 65 -23.80 9.77 36.99
C ARG A 65 -23.15 10.89 36.16
N GLY A 66 -23.36 10.88 34.84
CA GLY A 66 -22.82 11.89 33.93
C GLY A 66 -21.53 11.51 33.21
N GLY A 67 -21.07 10.26 33.37
CA GLY A 67 -19.97 9.71 32.56
C GLY A 67 -20.33 9.66 31.07
N SER A 68 -19.34 9.84 30.18
CA SER A 68 -19.55 9.78 28.75
C SER A 68 -19.33 8.38 28.19
N ASP A 69 -20.01 8.07 27.07
CA ASP A 69 -19.81 6.82 26.32
C ASP A 69 -18.31 6.59 26.01
N ARG A 70 -17.60 7.69 25.71
CA ARG A 70 -16.14 7.65 25.48
C ARG A 70 -15.34 7.26 26.70
N GLU A 71 -15.74 7.73 27.85
CA GLU A 71 -15.07 7.38 29.09
C GLU A 71 -15.20 5.87 29.36
N VAL A 72 -16.42 5.34 29.24
CA VAL A 72 -16.68 3.91 29.41
C VAL A 72 -15.90 3.09 28.38
N PHE A 73 -15.95 3.48 27.09
CA PHE A 73 -15.21 2.84 26.04
C PHE A 73 -13.70 2.82 26.30
N ASN A 74 -13.11 3.97 26.66
CA ASN A 74 -11.68 4.08 26.94
C ASN A 74 -11.26 3.23 28.15
N ARG A 75 -12.09 3.20 29.21
CA ARG A 75 -11.79 2.38 30.40
C ARG A 75 -11.83 0.88 30.08
N ILE A 76 -12.76 0.42 29.23
CA ILE A 76 -12.79 -0.96 28.76
C ILE A 76 -11.58 -1.29 27.91
N LEU A 77 -11.20 -0.43 26.96
CA LEU A 77 -10.01 -0.57 26.13
C LEU A 77 -8.69 -0.58 26.92
N THR A 78 -8.64 0.09 28.04
CA THR A 78 -7.45 0.15 28.92
C THR A 78 -7.46 -0.88 30.03
N SER A 79 -8.55 -1.68 30.14
CA SER A 79 -8.69 -2.72 31.16
C SER A 79 -7.61 -3.79 31.07
N GLY A 80 -7.28 -4.40 32.21
CA GLY A 80 -6.35 -5.54 32.26
C GLY A 80 -6.84 -6.73 31.43
N GLU A 81 -8.16 -6.92 31.34
CA GLU A 81 -8.76 -7.98 30.52
C GLU A 81 -8.54 -7.72 29.02
N TYR A 82 -8.80 -6.49 28.56
CA TYR A 82 -8.55 -6.14 27.16
C TYR A 82 -7.05 -6.31 26.81
N LYS A 83 -6.15 -5.85 27.70
CA LYS A 83 -4.70 -6.02 27.54
C LYS A 83 -4.27 -7.49 27.50
N ALA A 84 -4.88 -8.34 28.32
CA ALA A 84 -4.57 -9.77 28.36
C ALA A 84 -5.08 -10.51 27.11
N ARG A 85 -6.26 -10.14 26.59
CA ARG A 85 -6.85 -10.73 25.38
C ARG A 85 -6.22 -10.24 24.10
N ASN A 86 -5.93 -8.94 24.05
CA ASN A 86 -5.30 -8.29 22.90
C ASN A 86 -3.84 -8.04 23.25
N LYS A 87 -2.97 -9.00 22.99
CA LYS A 87 -1.51 -8.92 23.24
C LYS A 87 -0.83 -7.72 22.57
N ILE A 88 -1.57 -6.87 21.86
CA ILE A 88 -1.08 -5.76 21.06
C ILE A 88 -1.88 -4.50 21.40
N LEU A 89 -1.61 -3.90 22.58
CA LEU A 89 -1.86 -2.47 22.73
C LEU A 89 -0.55 -1.72 22.39
N PRO A 90 -0.61 -0.70 21.52
CA PRO A 90 0.51 0.21 21.39
C PRO A 90 0.81 0.80 22.78
N GLY A 91 2.09 1.00 23.09
CA GLY A 91 2.51 1.61 24.36
C GLY A 91 1.92 3.01 24.59
N HIS A 92 1.41 3.62 23.50
CA HIS A 92 0.76 4.93 23.49
C HIS A 92 -0.55 4.86 22.67
N PRO A 93 -1.55 5.70 22.98
CA PRO A 93 -2.79 5.77 22.21
C PRO A 93 -2.52 6.07 20.72
N ILE A 94 -3.44 5.61 19.87
CA ILE A 94 -3.44 5.97 18.43
C ILE A 94 -3.45 7.51 18.30
N GLY A 95 -2.57 8.04 17.45
CA GLY A 95 -2.41 9.48 17.24
C GLY A 95 -1.56 10.21 18.28
N HIS A 96 -1.09 9.52 19.32
CA HIS A 96 -0.10 10.10 20.26
C HIS A 96 1.25 10.25 19.52
N TYR A 97 2.04 11.28 19.89
CA TYR A 97 3.33 11.57 19.23
C TYR A 97 4.38 10.43 19.30
N TYR A 98 4.22 9.47 20.19
CA TYR A 98 4.99 8.21 20.21
C TYR A 98 4.29 7.05 19.48
N SER A 99 3.07 7.26 18.93
CA SER A 99 2.38 6.24 18.16
C SER A 99 2.88 6.23 16.72
N PRO A 100 3.10 5.05 16.12
CA PRO A 100 3.38 4.96 14.68
C PRO A 100 2.14 5.23 13.81
N ILE A 101 0.97 5.31 14.42
CA ILE A 101 -0.28 5.62 13.72
C ILE A 101 -0.44 7.13 13.66
N VAL A 102 -0.59 7.64 12.46
CA VAL A 102 -0.74 9.07 12.18
C VAL A 102 -2.04 9.62 12.77
N ASP A 103 -1.96 10.76 13.46
CA ASP A 103 -3.10 11.61 13.72
C ASP A 103 -3.33 12.53 12.52
N PRO A 104 -4.45 12.39 11.77
CA PRO A 104 -4.70 13.21 10.60
C PRO A 104 -4.78 14.72 10.90
N ASP A 105 -5.25 15.10 12.08
CA ASP A 105 -5.39 16.53 12.46
C ASP A 105 -4.04 17.14 12.81
N GLU A 106 -3.15 16.39 13.48
CA GLU A 106 -1.77 16.82 13.70
C GLU A 106 -0.98 16.85 12.38
N ALA A 107 -1.13 15.83 11.53
CA ALA A 107 -0.45 15.78 10.24
C ALA A 107 -0.80 16.99 9.36
N ARG A 108 -2.06 17.44 9.32
CA ARG A 108 -2.49 18.63 8.56
C ARG A 108 -1.78 19.91 8.97
N LYS A 109 -1.31 20.02 10.21
CA LYS A 109 -0.59 21.21 10.68
C LYS A 109 0.82 21.30 10.09
N TYR A 110 1.46 20.17 9.87
CA TYR A 110 2.90 20.09 9.54
C TYR A 110 3.19 19.54 8.15
N ALA A 111 2.36 18.64 7.63
CA ALA A 111 2.53 18.07 6.29
C ALA A 111 2.04 19.08 5.24
N ARG A 112 3.00 19.79 4.61
CA ARG A 112 2.75 20.68 3.49
C ARG A 112 3.36 20.09 2.24
N ILE A 113 2.51 19.51 1.38
CA ILE A 113 2.94 18.91 0.13
C ILE A 113 2.94 19.97 -0.96
N ASP A 114 4.10 20.30 -1.47
CA ASP A 114 4.26 21.13 -2.66
C ASP A 114 4.54 20.22 -3.87
N TYR A 115 3.48 19.81 -4.56
CA TYR A 115 3.59 19.00 -5.78
C TYR A 115 4.31 19.74 -6.93
N GLY A 116 4.41 21.06 -6.83
CA GLY A 116 5.13 21.91 -7.79
C GLY A 116 6.63 22.02 -7.53
N ILE A 117 7.13 21.51 -6.39
CA ILE A 117 8.55 21.59 -6.05
C ILE A 117 9.42 21.01 -7.17
N SER A 118 10.53 21.68 -7.49
CA SER A 118 11.44 21.17 -8.52
C SER A 118 12.34 20.06 -7.96
N PRO A 119 12.76 19.10 -8.80
CA PRO A 119 13.59 17.97 -8.37
C PRO A 119 14.87 18.36 -7.62
N GLU A 120 15.49 19.45 -8.01
CA GLU A 120 16.73 19.96 -7.41
C GLU A 120 16.55 20.40 -5.96
N LYS A 121 15.31 20.67 -5.55
CA LYS A 121 14.97 21.02 -4.16
C LYS A 121 14.72 19.82 -3.29
N ILE A 122 14.69 18.60 -3.84
CA ILE A 122 14.62 17.36 -3.06
C ILE A 122 16.03 17.04 -2.55
N LEU A 123 16.34 17.56 -1.38
CA LEU A 123 17.69 17.47 -0.82
C LEU A 123 18.18 16.03 -0.67
N GLY A 124 19.40 15.79 -1.08
CA GLY A 124 20.10 14.51 -0.93
C GLY A 124 19.72 13.44 -1.95
N VAL A 125 18.63 13.59 -2.71
CA VAL A 125 18.18 12.62 -3.72
C VAL A 125 18.50 13.18 -5.11
N ARG A 126 19.20 12.38 -5.92
CA ARG A 126 19.48 12.73 -7.32
C ARG A 126 18.28 12.37 -8.19
N ILE A 127 17.59 13.37 -8.70
CA ILE A 127 16.45 13.22 -9.63
C ILE A 127 16.76 14.01 -10.89
N SER A 128 16.78 13.38 -12.06
CA SER A 128 17.10 14.00 -13.33
C SER A 128 15.95 13.88 -14.32
N LEU A 129 15.27 15.00 -14.60
CA LEU A 129 14.21 15.04 -15.62
C LEU A 129 14.73 14.76 -17.03
N SER A 130 15.96 15.20 -17.34
CA SER A 130 16.57 14.92 -18.65
C SER A 130 16.82 13.43 -18.87
N GLU A 131 17.35 12.73 -17.85
CA GLU A 131 17.54 11.28 -17.94
C GLU A 131 16.20 10.54 -18.07
N MET A 132 15.17 10.96 -17.31
CA MET A 132 13.82 10.40 -17.47
C MET A 132 13.24 10.66 -18.87
N GLN A 133 13.55 11.80 -19.48
CA GLN A 133 13.11 12.11 -20.85
C GLN A 133 13.82 11.22 -21.88
N GLU A 134 15.09 10.89 -21.69
CA GLU A 134 15.80 9.89 -22.50
C GLU A 134 15.19 8.49 -22.34
N VAL A 135 14.86 8.09 -21.09
CA VAL A 135 14.15 6.84 -20.82
C VAL A 135 12.80 6.84 -21.50
N TRP A 136 12.03 7.94 -21.41
CA TRP A 136 10.75 8.08 -22.10
C TRP A 136 10.87 7.93 -23.62
N GLY A 137 11.92 8.50 -24.22
CA GLY A 137 12.20 8.34 -25.64
C GLY A 137 12.26 6.86 -26.08
N ARG A 138 12.78 6.00 -25.20
CA ARG A 138 12.84 4.54 -25.41
C ARG A 138 11.53 3.82 -25.09
N LEU A 139 10.76 4.30 -24.09
CA LEU A 139 9.50 3.70 -23.64
C LEU A 139 8.31 4.09 -24.52
N SER A 140 8.30 5.30 -25.09
CA SER A 140 7.12 5.93 -25.68
C SER A 140 6.44 5.11 -26.78
N ALA A 141 7.22 4.40 -27.61
CA ALA A 141 6.67 3.55 -28.66
C ALA A 141 5.90 2.36 -28.06
N PHE A 142 6.42 1.75 -27.00
CA PHE A 142 5.76 0.66 -26.30
C PHE A 142 4.52 1.13 -25.52
N VAL A 143 4.60 2.31 -24.90
CA VAL A 143 3.45 2.94 -24.23
C VAL A 143 2.34 3.24 -25.25
N LYS A 144 2.68 3.80 -26.41
CA LYS A 144 1.73 4.11 -27.49
C LYS A 144 1.01 2.87 -28.02
N SER A 145 1.68 1.72 -28.04
CA SER A 145 1.11 0.46 -28.50
C SER A 145 0.31 -0.28 -27.43
N SER A 146 0.09 0.30 -26.25
CA SER A 146 -0.72 -0.33 -25.20
C SER A 146 -2.19 -0.43 -25.62
N ASP A 147 -2.75 -1.64 -25.50
CA ASP A 147 -4.17 -1.94 -25.77
C ASP A 147 -4.77 -2.70 -24.58
N PHE A 148 -5.02 -1.97 -23.50
CA PHE A 148 -5.63 -2.56 -22.32
C PHE A 148 -7.16 -2.51 -22.40
N PRO A 149 -7.87 -3.64 -22.19
CA PRO A 149 -9.31 -3.61 -22.08
C PRO A 149 -9.74 -2.80 -20.85
N MET A 150 -10.81 -2.04 -20.98
CA MET A 150 -11.35 -1.26 -19.86
C MET A 150 -11.95 -2.17 -18.78
N ASN A 151 -12.64 -3.24 -19.20
CA ASN A 151 -13.31 -4.19 -18.31
C ASN A 151 -12.74 -5.58 -18.49
N LYS A 152 -13.08 -6.48 -17.57
CA LYS A 152 -12.66 -7.89 -17.64
C LYS A 152 -13.09 -8.56 -18.95
N GLU A 153 -12.13 -9.10 -19.68
CA GLU A 153 -12.33 -9.85 -20.93
C GLU A 153 -11.63 -11.20 -20.86
N SER A 154 -12.14 -12.20 -21.60
CA SER A 154 -11.55 -13.55 -21.62
C SER A 154 -10.15 -13.61 -22.25
N ARG A 155 -9.84 -12.65 -23.15
CA ARG A 155 -8.54 -12.59 -23.84
C ARG A 155 -7.39 -12.12 -22.95
N CYS A 156 -7.68 -11.27 -21.93
CA CYS A 156 -6.68 -10.66 -21.06
C CYS A 156 -6.94 -11.02 -19.59
N ARG A 157 -5.88 -11.02 -18.77
CA ARG A 157 -5.96 -11.11 -17.30
C ARG A 157 -6.13 -9.72 -16.70
N TYR A 158 -5.37 -8.75 -17.23
CA TYR A 158 -5.41 -7.36 -16.81
C TYR A 158 -6.56 -6.61 -17.51
N TYR A 159 -7.20 -5.69 -16.79
CA TYR A 159 -8.15 -4.70 -17.32
C TYR A 159 -8.03 -3.39 -16.52
N ALA A 160 -8.27 -2.26 -17.18
CA ALA A 160 -7.93 -0.94 -16.65
C ALA A 160 -8.81 -0.50 -15.46
N ILE A 161 -10.08 -0.94 -15.40
CA ILE A 161 -10.99 -0.65 -14.28
C ILE A 161 -10.90 -1.77 -13.25
N ASN A 162 -9.83 -1.77 -12.41
CA ASN A 162 -9.59 -2.76 -11.37
C ASN A 162 -9.36 -2.18 -9.97
N GLU A 163 -9.37 -0.86 -9.81
CA GLU A 163 -9.22 -0.11 -8.54
C GLU A 163 -7.89 -0.32 -7.79
N ILE A 164 -6.97 -1.15 -8.27
CA ILE A 164 -5.75 -1.55 -7.54
C ILE A 164 -4.49 -1.19 -8.33
N PHE A 165 -4.40 -1.59 -9.60
CA PHE A 165 -3.23 -1.34 -10.43
C PHE A 165 -3.62 -0.47 -11.63
N PRO A 166 -3.42 0.86 -11.54
CA PRO A 166 -3.96 1.82 -12.52
C PRO A 166 -3.28 1.73 -13.87
N ILE A 167 -4.00 2.19 -14.91
CA ILE A 167 -3.57 2.13 -16.30
C ILE A 167 -2.22 2.85 -16.55
N GLY A 168 -1.91 3.88 -15.77
CA GLY A 168 -0.63 4.58 -15.87
C GLY A 168 0.54 3.69 -15.47
N ASP A 169 0.44 3.02 -14.34
CA ASP A 169 1.47 2.08 -13.90
C ASP A 169 1.53 0.85 -14.80
N ALA A 170 0.39 0.34 -15.28
CA ALA A 170 0.34 -0.78 -16.21
C ALA A 170 1.04 -0.48 -17.54
N ALA A 171 0.82 0.72 -18.11
CA ALA A 171 1.44 1.12 -19.37
C ALA A 171 2.97 1.26 -19.23
N ILE A 172 3.44 1.82 -18.13
CA ILE A 172 4.87 1.94 -17.85
C ILE A 172 5.48 0.56 -17.54
N LEU A 173 4.83 -0.28 -16.73
CA LEU A 173 5.28 -1.66 -16.46
C LEU A 173 5.44 -2.45 -17.75
N ARG A 174 4.39 -2.45 -18.61
CA ARG A 174 4.44 -3.09 -19.92
C ARG A 174 5.63 -2.59 -20.75
N ALA A 175 5.81 -1.27 -20.84
CA ALA A 175 6.90 -0.67 -21.59
C ALA A 175 8.28 -1.03 -21.01
N MET A 176 8.43 -1.06 -19.69
CA MET A 176 9.68 -1.47 -19.02
C MET A 176 10.02 -2.94 -19.31
N ILE A 177 9.05 -3.84 -19.29
CA ILE A 177 9.25 -5.26 -19.65
C ILE A 177 9.70 -5.37 -21.11
N LEU A 178 9.01 -4.71 -22.04
CA LEU A 178 9.32 -4.78 -23.47
C LEU A 178 10.69 -4.18 -23.82
N LEU A 179 11.08 -3.11 -23.10
CA LEU A 179 12.37 -2.47 -23.29
C LEU A 179 13.53 -3.31 -22.74
N ASN A 180 13.40 -3.80 -21.51
CA ASN A 180 14.48 -4.47 -20.79
C ASN A 180 14.57 -5.98 -21.07
N LYS A 181 13.48 -6.60 -21.53
CA LYS A 181 13.38 -8.04 -21.86
C LYS A 181 13.94 -8.92 -20.75
N PRO A 182 13.39 -8.84 -19.52
CA PRO A 182 13.91 -9.58 -18.37
C PRO A 182 13.85 -11.09 -18.59
N HIS A 183 14.86 -11.80 -18.13
CA HIS A 183 14.82 -13.26 -18.02
C HIS A 183 14.06 -13.71 -16.78
N ARG A 184 14.09 -12.89 -15.71
CA ARG A 184 13.41 -13.15 -14.46
C ARG A 184 12.69 -11.90 -13.95
N ILE A 185 11.52 -12.12 -13.35
CA ILE A 185 10.81 -11.10 -12.59
C ILE A 185 10.47 -11.74 -11.24
N ILE A 186 10.88 -11.11 -10.14
CA ILE A 186 10.42 -11.44 -8.80
C ILE A 186 9.46 -10.35 -8.37
N GLU A 187 8.25 -10.72 -7.99
CA GLU A 187 7.22 -9.81 -7.51
C GLU A 187 6.89 -10.10 -6.06
N ILE A 188 6.92 -9.07 -5.23
CA ILE A 188 6.49 -9.07 -3.83
C ILE A 188 5.16 -8.33 -3.76
N GLY A 189 4.09 -9.02 -3.31
CA GLY A 189 2.72 -8.53 -3.41
C GLY A 189 2.18 -8.70 -4.84
N SER A 190 1.26 -9.64 -5.04
CA SER A 190 0.88 -10.08 -6.38
C SER A 190 -0.61 -9.92 -6.65
N GLY A 191 -0.94 -9.52 -7.87
CA GLY A 191 -2.33 -9.31 -8.27
C GLY A 191 -2.50 -8.82 -9.69
N PHE A 192 -3.05 -7.62 -9.89
CA PHE A 192 -3.27 -7.05 -11.22
C PHE A 192 -1.97 -6.63 -11.91
N SER A 193 -0.91 -6.32 -11.18
CA SER A 193 0.45 -6.14 -11.70
C SER A 193 0.97 -7.43 -12.34
N SER A 194 0.80 -8.57 -11.65
CA SER A 194 1.11 -9.91 -12.19
C SER A 194 0.33 -10.20 -13.46
N ALA A 195 -0.96 -9.85 -13.49
CA ALA A 195 -1.82 -10.00 -14.67
C ALA A 195 -1.28 -9.20 -15.87
N CYS A 196 -0.88 -7.93 -15.63
CA CYS A 196 -0.27 -7.07 -16.64
C CYS A 196 1.07 -7.64 -17.16
N MET A 197 1.93 -8.15 -16.25
CA MET A 197 3.19 -8.81 -16.63
C MET A 197 2.94 -10.01 -17.55
N LEU A 198 2.03 -10.90 -17.14
CA LEU A 198 1.72 -12.12 -17.89
C LEU A 198 1.12 -11.84 -19.27
N ASP A 199 0.19 -10.89 -19.36
CA ASP A 199 -0.40 -10.50 -20.63
C ASP A 199 0.64 -9.85 -21.55
N THR A 200 1.55 -9.02 -21.00
CA THR A 200 2.67 -8.44 -21.74
C THR A 200 3.61 -9.49 -22.30
N LEU A 201 3.97 -10.49 -21.49
CA LEU A 201 4.87 -11.57 -21.90
C LEU A 201 4.22 -12.48 -22.97
N ASP A 202 2.90 -12.72 -22.85
CA ASP A 202 2.15 -13.49 -23.83
C ASP A 202 2.09 -12.75 -25.19
N GLU A 203 1.75 -11.46 -25.17
CA GLU A 203 1.68 -10.61 -26.37
C GLU A 203 3.04 -10.51 -27.06
N ALA A 204 4.11 -10.33 -26.30
CA ALA A 204 5.47 -10.20 -26.82
C ALA A 204 6.15 -11.54 -27.15
N GLN A 205 5.46 -12.68 -26.95
CA GLN A 205 5.99 -14.03 -27.15
C GLN A 205 7.28 -14.32 -26.33
N MET A 206 7.41 -13.70 -25.15
CA MET A 206 8.55 -13.87 -24.24
C MET A 206 8.36 -15.11 -23.35
N ALA A 207 8.37 -16.30 -23.96
CA ALA A 207 8.05 -17.56 -23.29
C ALA A 207 9.11 -17.98 -22.23
N ASP A 208 10.34 -17.51 -22.37
CA ASP A 208 11.47 -17.90 -21.51
C ASP A 208 11.57 -17.08 -20.22
N THR A 209 10.85 -15.96 -20.11
CA THR A 209 10.82 -15.17 -18.87
C THR A 209 10.16 -15.97 -17.76
N ARG A 210 10.85 -16.09 -16.62
CA ARG A 210 10.38 -16.75 -15.39
C ARG A 210 9.87 -15.72 -14.41
N LEU A 211 8.70 -15.99 -13.81
CA LEU A 211 8.12 -15.14 -12.80
C LEU A 211 8.08 -15.89 -11.46
N THR A 212 8.47 -15.19 -10.41
CA THR A 212 8.31 -15.66 -9.04
C THR A 212 7.42 -14.67 -8.29
N PHE A 213 6.28 -15.14 -7.82
CA PHE A 213 5.33 -14.38 -7.05
C PHE A 213 5.47 -14.74 -5.58
N ILE A 214 5.72 -13.74 -4.71
CA ILE A 214 5.80 -13.90 -3.26
C ILE A 214 4.58 -13.20 -2.68
N GLU A 215 3.58 -13.98 -2.24
CA GLU A 215 2.29 -13.47 -1.82
C GLU A 215 1.69 -14.37 -0.70
N PRO A 216 1.52 -13.86 0.52
CA PRO A 216 0.97 -14.67 1.62
C PRO A 216 -0.53 -14.97 1.49
N ASP A 217 -1.29 -14.14 0.76
CA ASP A 217 -2.73 -14.33 0.49
C ASP A 217 -3.02 -14.29 -1.02
N PRO A 218 -2.69 -15.34 -1.77
CA PRO A 218 -2.69 -15.35 -3.23
C PRO A 218 -4.07 -15.52 -3.87
N GLN A 219 -5.18 -15.34 -3.15
CA GLN A 219 -6.52 -15.59 -3.69
C GLN A 219 -6.76 -14.78 -4.96
N ARG A 220 -6.48 -13.47 -4.93
CA ARG A 220 -6.64 -12.58 -6.11
C ARG A 220 -5.77 -13.02 -7.27
N LEU A 221 -4.50 -13.34 -7.02
CA LEU A 221 -3.60 -13.83 -8.05
C LEU A 221 -4.12 -15.11 -8.70
N ARG A 222 -4.58 -16.07 -7.91
CA ARG A 222 -5.12 -17.35 -8.39
C ARG A 222 -6.34 -17.19 -9.32
N GLU A 223 -7.18 -16.17 -9.06
CA GLU A 223 -8.33 -15.86 -9.91
C GLU A 223 -7.92 -15.26 -11.28
N LEU A 224 -6.72 -14.69 -11.37
CA LEU A 224 -6.17 -14.07 -12.58
C LEU A 224 -5.30 -15.03 -13.38
N LEU A 225 -4.69 -16.03 -12.73
CA LEU A 225 -3.81 -17.00 -13.39
C LEU A 225 -4.58 -17.96 -14.30
N ARG A 226 -3.93 -18.34 -15.42
CA ARG A 226 -4.37 -19.40 -16.33
C ARG A 226 -3.57 -20.68 -16.06
N ARG A 227 -4.13 -21.82 -16.40
CA ARG A 227 -3.42 -23.12 -16.27
C ARG A 227 -2.08 -23.16 -17.00
N SER A 228 -1.96 -22.45 -18.10
CA SER A 228 -0.72 -22.34 -18.89
C SER A 228 0.41 -21.64 -18.13
N ASP A 229 0.08 -20.75 -17.20
CA ASP A 229 1.05 -19.93 -16.47
C ASP A 229 1.95 -20.76 -15.52
N ALA A 230 1.45 -21.91 -15.07
CA ALA A 230 2.21 -22.84 -14.24
C ALA A 230 3.56 -23.28 -14.85
N LYS A 231 3.73 -23.15 -16.17
CA LYS A 231 4.99 -23.51 -16.86
C LYS A 231 6.12 -22.52 -16.61
N ARG A 232 5.80 -21.26 -16.25
CA ARG A 232 6.78 -20.17 -16.09
C ARG A 232 6.64 -19.41 -14.77
N CYS A 233 5.60 -19.68 -13.98
CA CYS A 233 5.34 -19.03 -12.72
C CYS A 233 5.64 -19.94 -11.53
N THR A 234 6.33 -19.41 -10.54
CA THR A 234 6.49 -20.00 -9.21
C THR A 234 5.74 -19.14 -8.23
N LEU A 235 4.84 -19.73 -7.44
CA LEU A 235 4.12 -19.03 -6.37
C LEU A 235 4.67 -19.47 -5.02
N ILE A 236 5.17 -18.51 -4.23
CA ILE A 236 5.65 -18.68 -2.86
C ILE A 236 4.61 -18.08 -1.92
N GLU A 237 3.76 -18.92 -1.33
CA GLU A 237 2.68 -18.54 -0.42
C GLU A 237 3.19 -18.29 0.99
N LYS A 238 4.04 -17.26 1.11
CA LYS A 238 4.64 -16.84 2.39
C LYS A 238 4.83 -15.33 2.40
N PRO A 239 4.86 -14.70 3.58
CA PRO A 239 5.35 -13.34 3.68
C PRO A 239 6.83 -13.29 3.26
N VAL A 240 7.23 -12.22 2.58
CA VAL A 240 8.58 -12.12 1.99
C VAL A 240 9.69 -12.28 3.01
N GLN A 241 9.50 -11.81 4.24
CA GLN A 241 10.47 -11.96 5.34
C GLN A 241 10.66 -13.40 5.83
N ALA A 242 9.85 -14.35 5.36
CA ALA A 242 10.01 -15.78 5.59
C ALA A 242 10.64 -16.53 4.39
N VAL A 243 11.00 -15.79 3.33
CA VAL A 243 11.66 -16.33 2.15
C VAL A 243 13.20 -16.22 2.32
N ASP A 244 13.95 -17.19 1.81
CA ASP A 244 15.41 -17.11 1.80
C ASP A 244 15.85 -15.90 0.94
N PRO A 245 16.55 -14.92 1.51
CA PRO A 245 16.92 -13.71 0.78
C PRO A 245 17.88 -13.96 -0.38
N ARG A 246 18.52 -15.14 -0.46
CA ARG A 246 19.39 -15.51 -1.58
C ARG A 246 18.65 -15.60 -2.91
N ILE A 247 17.32 -15.72 -2.93
CA ILE A 247 16.53 -15.72 -4.16
C ILE A 247 16.72 -14.41 -4.97
N PHE A 248 16.97 -13.29 -4.28
CA PHE A 248 17.18 -11.99 -4.93
C PHE A 248 18.56 -11.90 -5.62
N GLU A 249 19.53 -12.73 -5.22
CA GLU A 249 20.86 -12.84 -5.86
C GLU A 249 20.78 -13.51 -7.25
N GLU A 250 19.64 -14.16 -7.55
CA GLU A 250 19.42 -14.78 -8.86
C GLU A 250 19.10 -13.77 -9.96
N LEU A 251 18.65 -12.57 -9.59
CA LEU A 251 18.35 -11.50 -10.55
C LEU A 251 19.64 -10.97 -11.17
N GLN A 252 19.62 -10.83 -12.50
CA GLN A 252 20.73 -10.36 -13.32
C GLN A 252 20.42 -8.99 -13.91
N GLN A 253 21.36 -8.43 -14.65
CA GLN A 253 21.15 -7.19 -15.39
C GLN A 253 19.86 -7.25 -16.23
N ASN A 254 19.04 -6.20 -16.13
CA ASN A 254 17.72 -6.05 -16.77
C ASN A 254 16.60 -6.94 -16.22
N ASP A 255 16.89 -7.86 -15.30
CA ASP A 255 15.83 -8.52 -14.54
C ASP A 255 15.11 -7.52 -13.64
N ILE A 256 13.90 -7.87 -13.20
CA ILE A 256 13.04 -6.95 -12.45
C ILE A 256 12.76 -7.52 -11.06
N LEU A 257 12.98 -6.70 -10.04
CA LEU A 257 12.38 -6.84 -8.72
C LEU A 257 11.20 -5.86 -8.63
N PHE A 258 9.99 -6.38 -8.52
CA PHE A 258 8.77 -5.59 -8.40
C PHE A 258 8.26 -5.65 -6.96
N ILE A 259 8.08 -4.50 -6.32
CA ILE A 259 7.69 -4.37 -4.90
C ILE A 259 6.36 -3.62 -4.83
N ASP A 260 5.34 -4.29 -4.32
CA ASP A 260 4.01 -3.78 -4.02
C ASP A 260 3.50 -4.46 -2.74
N SER A 261 4.13 -4.15 -1.61
CA SER A 261 3.95 -4.82 -0.33
C SER A 261 2.97 -4.08 0.61
N THR A 262 3.20 -4.11 1.92
CA THR A 262 2.26 -3.45 2.87
C THR A 262 2.44 -1.95 2.99
N HIS A 263 3.50 -1.36 2.46
CA HIS A 263 3.90 0.05 2.58
C HIS A 263 4.15 0.51 4.03
N VAL A 264 4.33 -0.42 4.98
CA VAL A 264 4.50 -0.10 6.40
C VAL A 264 5.84 -0.59 6.93
N MET A 265 6.74 0.37 7.16
CA MET A 265 8.04 0.15 7.77
C MET A 265 7.89 0.02 9.28
N LYS A 266 8.07 -1.19 9.82
CA LYS A 266 8.00 -1.51 11.25
C LYS A 266 8.83 -2.75 11.56
N THR A 267 9.08 -3.03 12.84
CA THR A 267 9.80 -4.23 13.27
C THR A 267 9.18 -5.50 12.67
N GLY A 268 9.99 -6.27 11.93
CA GLY A 268 9.58 -7.52 11.28
C GLY A 268 8.70 -7.35 10.03
N SER A 269 8.60 -6.13 9.46
CA SER A 269 7.82 -5.90 8.24
C SER A 269 8.56 -6.35 6.98
N ASP A 270 7.77 -6.55 5.94
CA ASP A 270 8.19 -6.71 4.55
C ASP A 270 9.06 -5.54 4.07
N VAL A 271 8.63 -4.29 4.28
CA VAL A 271 9.37 -3.09 3.87
C VAL A 271 10.79 -3.07 4.46
N ASN A 272 10.96 -3.43 5.75
CA ASN A 272 12.28 -3.54 6.35
C ASN A 272 13.12 -4.66 5.70
N PHE A 273 12.48 -5.79 5.39
CA PHE A 273 13.16 -6.90 4.73
C PHE A 273 13.60 -6.53 3.31
N GLU A 274 12.75 -5.85 2.56
CA GLU A 274 13.03 -5.37 1.22
C GLU A 274 14.23 -4.42 1.21
N LEU A 275 14.17 -3.36 2.02
CA LEU A 275 15.23 -2.35 2.08
C LEU A 275 16.55 -2.89 2.61
N PHE A 276 16.54 -3.77 3.63
CA PHE A 276 17.75 -4.17 4.35
C PHE A 276 18.26 -5.57 4.01
N GLN A 277 17.43 -6.43 3.38
CA GLN A 277 17.82 -7.77 3.02
C GLN A 277 17.77 -8.04 1.51
N ALA A 278 16.73 -7.57 0.80
CA ALA A 278 16.60 -7.81 -0.63
C ALA A 278 17.48 -6.87 -1.45
N LEU A 279 17.32 -5.53 -1.31
CA LEU A 279 18.06 -4.56 -2.12
C LEU A 279 19.58 -4.68 -2.05
N PRO A 280 20.21 -4.89 -0.87
CA PRO A 280 21.68 -5.03 -0.79
C PRO A 280 22.23 -6.24 -1.56
N ARG A 281 21.40 -7.29 -1.75
CA ARG A 281 21.79 -8.54 -2.45
C ARG A 281 21.66 -8.48 -3.95
N LEU A 282 21.00 -7.45 -4.48
CA LEU A 282 20.81 -7.31 -5.92
C LEU A 282 22.13 -7.09 -6.64
N ARG A 283 22.23 -7.69 -7.81
CA ARG A 283 23.37 -7.49 -8.71
C ARG A 283 23.23 -6.19 -9.50
N GLN A 284 24.37 -5.70 -10.00
CA GLN A 284 24.41 -4.55 -10.87
C GLN A 284 23.48 -4.76 -12.08
N GLY A 285 22.74 -3.70 -12.44
CA GLY A 285 21.85 -3.66 -13.61
C GLY A 285 20.45 -4.17 -13.36
N VAL A 286 20.15 -4.72 -12.17
CA VAL A 286 18.77 -5.09 -11.80
C VAL A 286 17.91 -3.83 -11.72
N LEU A 287 16.70 -3.93 -12.31
CA LEU A 287 15.67 -2.88 -12.27
C LEU A 287 14.70 -3.16 -11.12
N ILE A 288 14.42 -2.15 -10.32
CA ILE A 288 13.54 -2.27 -9.16
C ILE A 288 12.36 -1.32 -9.33
N HIS A 289 11.16 -1.83 -9.15
CA HIS A 289 9.93 -1.05 -9.06
C HIS A 289 9.44 -1.00 -7.63
N PHE A 290 9.09 0.21 -7.15
CA PHE A 290 8.30 0.40 -5.94
C PHE A 290 6.96 1.01 -6.31
N HIS A 291 5.89 0.34 -5.91
CA HIS A 291 4.52 0.82 -6.12
C HIS A 291 4.11 1.83 -5.04
N ASP A 292 3.08 2.61 -5.32
CA ASP A 292 2.52 3.62 -4.41
C ASP A 292 3.52 4.68 -3.89
N ILE A 293 4.56 4.95 -4.66
CA ILE A 293 5.51 6.04 -4.40
C ILE A 293 5.16 7.26 -5.24
N GLN A 294 4.76 8.33 -4.57
CA GLN A 294 4.37 9.60 -5.18
C GLN A 294 5.49 10.64 -5.10
N TYR A 295 5.60 11.48 -6.13
CA TYR A 295 6.41 12.69 -6.06
C TYR A 295 5.64 13.79 -5.31
N PRO A 296 6.27 14.54 -4.37
CA PRO A 296 7.70 14.60 -4.02
C PRO A 296 8.10 13.75 -2.80
N PHE A 297 7.80 12.47 -2.76
CA PHE A 297 7.99 11.55 -1.64
C PHE A 297 7.05 11.87 -0.47
N GLU A 298 5.79 12.12 -0.77
CA GLU A 298 4.71 12.30 0.18
C GLU A 298 3.47 11.55 -0.28
N TYR A 299 2.73 10.96 0.66
CA TYR A 299 1.46 10.31 0.34
C TYR A 299 0.36 11.33 0.08
N PRO A 300 -0.55 11.07 -0.86
CA PRO A 300 -1.68 11.96 -1.14
C PRO A 300 -2.53 12.23 0.10
N ASN A 301 -3.03 13.47 0.21
CA ASN A 301 -3.93 13.87 1.28
C ASN A 301 -5.14 12.94 1.42
N GLU A 302 -5.67 12.44 0.29
CA GLU A 302 -6.76 11.46 0.27
C GLU A 302 -6.40 10.20 1.07
N TRP A 303 -5.19 9.68 0.91
CA TRP A 303 -4.75 8.46 1.58
C TRP A 303 -4.51 8.70 3.07
N VAL A 304 -3.86 9.79 3.43
CA VAL A 304 -3.52 10.10 4.83
C VAL A 304 -4.75 10.53 5.63
N TYR A 305 -5.55 11.46 5.09
CA TYR A 305 -6.60 12.11 5.86
C TYR A 305 -7.97 11.43 5.74
N ASN A 306 -8.31 10.89 4.56
CA ASN A 306 -9.61 10.30 4.33
C ASN A 306 -9.57 8.77 4.53
N ARG A 307 -8.60 8.08 3.92
CA ARG A 307 -8.42 6.64 4.09
C ARG A 307 -7.68 6.28 5.38
N LYS A 308 -7.02 7.25 6.02
CA LYS A 308 -6.28 7.10 7.28
C LYS A 308 -5.16 6.06 7.20
N TYR A 309 -4.50 5.99 6.04
CA TYR A 309 -3.33 5.17 5.87
C TYR A 309 -2.16 5.78 6.64
N SER A 310 -1.51 4.96 7.47
CA SER A 310 -0.28 5.33 8.19
C SER A 310 0.93 4.69 7.53
N TRP A 311 0.92 4.69 6.19
CA TRP A 311 2.03 4.19 5.39
C TRP A 311 3.26 5.07 5.53
N ASN A 312 4.44 4.48 5.47
CA ASN A 312 5.69 5.19 5.69
C ASN A 312 6.88 4.65 4.87
N GLU A 313 6.64 3.70 3.97
CA GLU A 313 7.64 3.18 3.03
C GLU A 313 8.27 4.29 2.19
N ILE A 314 7.47 5.23 1.71
CA ILE A 314 7.92 6.36 0.89
C ILE A 314 9.03 7.17 1.57
N TYR A 315 8.97 7.33 2.89
CA TYR A 315 10.01 8.02 3.68
C TYR A 315 11.26 7.16 3.84
N GLY A 316 11.07 5.84 4.05
CA GLY A 316 12.15 4.86 4.08
C GLY A 316 12.92 4.81 2.78
N LEU A 317 12.20 4.74 1.65
CA LEU A 317 12.79 4.74 0.32
C LEU A 317 13.49 6.08 0.02
N ARG A 318 12.90 7.22 0.37
CA ARG A 318 13.56 8.52 0.23
C ARG A 318 14.86 8.56 1.02
N ALA A 319 14.85 8.13 2.29
CA ALA A 319 16.05 8.08 3.12
C ALA A 319 17.11 7.14 2.53
N PHE A 320 16.71 5.98 1.99
CA PHE A 320 17.58 5.05 1.28
C PHE A 320 18.24 5.67 0.06
N LEU A 321 17.52 6.49 -0.72
CA LEU A 321 18.04 7.15 -1.92
C LEU A 321 18.90 8.40 -1.62
N MET A 322 18.80 8.97 -0.41
CA MET A 322 19.61 10.13 -0.04
C MET A 322 21.08 9.75 0.02
N TYR A 323 21.90 10.53 -0.72
CA TYR A 323 23.36 10.34 -0.79
C TYR A 323 23.81 8.93 -1.24
N ASN A 324 22.89 8.12 -1.77
CA ASN A 324 23.16 6.77 -2.25
C ASN A 324 23.57 6.82 -3.73
N SER A 325 24.81 6.45 -4.03
CA SER A 325 25.34 6.40 -5.39
C SER A 325 25.27 5.01 -6.03
N ASP A 326 24.79 4.01 -5.29
CA ASP A 326 24.69 2.63 -5.78
C ASP A 326 23.37 2.34 -6.46
N PHE A 327 22.41 3.27 -6.35
CA PHE A 327 21.11 3.21 -7.01
C PHE A 327 20.82 4.54 -7.72
N ALA A 328 20.21 4.47 -8.89
CA ALA A 328 19.72 5.65 -9.62
C ALA A 328 18.23 5.54 -9.89
N ILE A 329 17.54 6.67 -9.81
CA ILE A 329 16.16 6.78 -10.26
C ILE A 329 16.17 6.76 -11.79
N GLU A 330 15.56 5.73 -12.39
CA GLU A 330 15.45 5.60 -13.83
C GLU A 330 14.18 6.26 -14.36
N PHE A 331 13.05 6.09 -13.62
CA PHE A 331 11.79 6.72 -13.98
C PHE A 331 10.91 6.92 -12.76
N PHE A 332 10.27 8.09 -12.63
CA PHE A 332 9.35 8.41 -11.54
C PHE A 332 8.02 8.82 -12.14
N ASN A 333 7.05 7.90 -12.16
CA ASN A 333 5.81 8.01 -12.92
C ASN A 333 5.07 9.33 -12.64
N SER A 334 4.72 9.59 -11.40
CA SER A 334 3.93 10.77 -11.02
C SER A 334 4.65 12.10 -11.34
N LEU A 335 5.98 12.16 -11.17
CA LEU A 335 6.77 13.33 -11.54
C LEU A 335 6.75 13.54 -13.05
N PHE A 336 7.14 12.52 -13.83
CA PHE A 336 7.28 12.65 -15.27
C PHE A 336 5.94 12.96 -15.93
N ILE A 337 4.89 12.23 -15.59
CA ILE A 337 3.55 12.43 -16.13
C ILE A 337 3.02 13.82 -15.77
N GLY A 338 3.23 14.27 -14.53
CA GLY A 338 2.81 15.59 -14.08
C GLY A 338 3.51 16.75 -14.83
N ARG A 339 4.80 16.58 -15.16
CA ARG A 339 5.62 17.62 -15.86
C ARG A 339 5.43 17.60 -17.37
N HIS A 340 5.04 16.48 -17.97
CA HIS A 340 4.98 16.30 -19.42
C HIS A 340 3.59 15.91 -19.93
N ARG A 341 2.52 16.50 -19.36
CA ARG A 341 1.14 16.16 -19.67
C ARG A 341 0.82 16.14 -21.16
N ASP A 342 1.23 17.18 -21.90
CA ASP A 342 0.98 17.29 -23.36
C ASP A 342 1.66 16.17 -24.16
N LEU A 343 2.86 15.75 -23.72
CA LEU A 343 3.60 14.65 -24.32
C LEU A 343 2.91 13.32 -24.07
N ILE A 344 2.43 13.12 -22.83
CA ILE A 344 1.68 11.93 -22.44
C ILE A 344 0.36 11.84 -23.20
N GLU A 345 -0.39 12.94 -23.28
CA GLU A 345 -1.64 13.01 -24.01
C GLU A 345 -1.49 12.59 -25.48
N LYS A 346 -0.45 13.09 -26.15
CA LYS A 346 -0.13 12.74 -27.53
C LYS A 346 0.36 11.29 -27.70
N THR A 347 0.91 10.70 -26.65
CA THR A 347 1.43 9.32 -26.70
C THR A 347 0.35 8.32 -26.34
N TYR A 348 -0.28 8.45 -25.17
CA TYR A 348 -1.32 7.55 -24.66
C TYR A 348 -2.18 8.27 -23.61
N ALA A 349 -3.19 9.00 -24.07
CA ALA A 349 -4.05 9.83 -23.23
C ALA A 349 -4.71 9.11 -22.02
N PRO A 350 -5.03 7.79 -22.07
CA PRO A 350 -5.60 7.09 -20.92
C PRO A 350 -4.78 7.19 -19.64
N ILE A 351 -3.44 7.32 -19.71
CA ILE A 351 -2.57 7.53 -18.55
C ILE A 351 -3.00 8.75 -17.73
N LEU A 352 -3.46 9.83 -18.37
CA LEU A 352 -3.84 11.07 -17.68
C LEU A 352 -5.09 10.95 -16.82
N LYS A 353 -5.91 9.91 -17.03
CA LYS A 353 -7.11 9.65 -16.22
C LYS A 353 -6.72 9.02 -14.87
N ASN A 354 -5.71 8.16 -14.87
CA ASN A 354 -5.16 7.54 -13.67
C ASN A 354 -3.66 7.26 -13.88
N PRO A 355 -2.79 8.24 -13.55
CA PRO A 355 -1.36 8.17 -13.84
C PRO A 355 -0.60 7.12 -13.04
N GLY A 356 -1.20 6.62 -11.95
CA GLY A 356 -0.52 5.72 -11.05
C GLY A 356 0.50 6.42 -10.13
N ALA A 357 1.20 5.60 -9.36
CA ALA A 357 2.14 6.05 -8.33
C ALA A 357 3.27 5.03 -8.21
N SER A 358 4.32 5.20 -8.97
CA SER A 358 5.46 4.30 -8.88
C SER A 358 6.78 4.98 -9.20
N ILE A 359 7.84 4.38 -8.68
CA ILE A 359 9.21 4.77 -8.98
C ILE A 359 10.00 3.55 -9.46
N TRP A 360 10.81 3.75 -10.47
CA TRP A 360 11.74 2.77 -11.01
C TRP A 360 13.17 3.19 -10.70
N ILE A 361 13.93 2.32 -10.05
CA ILE A 361 15.33 2.55 -9.74
C ILE A 361 16.18 1.41 -10.29
N ARG A 362 17.47 1.68 -10.55
CA ARG A 362 18.41 0.69 -11.04
C ARG A 362 19.60 0.56 -10.11
N LYS A 363 20.00 -0.67 -9.81
CA LYS A 363 21.26 -0.96 -9.11
C LYS A 363 22.44 -0.64 -10.02
N LEU A 364 23.33 0.26 -9.61
CA LEU A 364 24.46 0.73 -10.41
C LEU A 364 25.78 0.00 -10.11
N ARG A 365 25.95 -0.51 -8.88
CA ARG A 365 27.21 -1.14 -8.44
C ARG A 365 26.92 -2.45 -7.74
N GLN A 366 27.93 -3.32 -7.70
CA GLN A 366 27.86 -4.57 -6.93
C GLN A 366 27.99 -4.34 -5.44
#